data_11f6d2ca17a75f115a1b9a6891c8d035
#
_entry.id   11f6d2ca17a75f115a1b9a6891c8d035
#
_cell.length_a   1.000
_cell.length_b   1.000
_cell.length_c   1.000
_cell.angle_alpha   90.00
_cell.angle_beta   90.00
_cell.angle_gamma   90.00
#
_symmetry.space_group_name_H-M   'P 1'
#
loop_
_entity.id
_entity.type
_entity.pdbx_description
1 polymer ?
#
loop_
_entity_poly.entity_id
_entity_poly.type
_entity_poly.pdbx_seq_one_letter_code
_entity_poly.pdbx_strand_id
1 'polypeptide(L)'
;AFDRGSSVKVIPGENKIVGYTTRNSGGVPANFKNYFVIEFDKPFTYEATFSNDVQPEKPDGSVPVTLKEGKLEQTDFHTGAVIGFKTKKGEVVHARVASSFISPEQAIQNLKELGGDSFEVLVQKGKDAWNEVLGKVEVEGGTLDQYRTFYSCLYRSLLFPRKFYELD
;
A
#
# COMPACT_ATOMS: atom_id res chain seq x y z
N ALA A 1 9.45 -13.37 -22.55
CA ALA A 1 10.07 -13.06 -21.27
C ALA A 1 9.07 -12.27 -20.45
N PHE A 2 8.74 -12.72 -19.25
CA PHE A 2 7.95 -11.93 -18.32
C PHE A 2 8.77 -10.70 -17.92
N ASP A 3 8.24 -9.52 -18.14
CA ASP A 3 8.87 -8.27 -17.72
C ASP A 3 8.77 -8.20 -16.18
N ARG A 4 9.73 -8.81 -15.51
CA ARG A 4 9.79 -8.83 -14.05
C ARG A 4 10.61 -7.64 -13.59
N GLY A 5 10.01 -6.78 -12.78
CA GLY A 5 10.71 -5.63 -12.25
C GLY A 5 9.83 -4.73 -11.42
N SER A 6 10.45 -3.69 -10.96
CA SER A 6 9.80 -2.63 -10.18
C SER A 6 10.39 -1.27 -10.56
N SER A 7 9.63 -0.24 -10.29
CA SER A 7 10.10 1.14 -10.39
C SER A 7 9.69 1.90 -9.15
N VAL A 8 10.55 2.80 -8.71
CA VAL A 8 10.27 3.74 -7.64
C VAL A 8 10.78 5.13 -8.03
N LYS A 9 9.99 6.15 -7.75
CA LYS A 9 10.35 7.55 -7.93
C LYS A 9 9.92 8.35 -6.70
N VAL A 10 10.86 9.05 -6.11
CA VAL A 10 10.63 10.00 -5.02
C VAL A 10 10.40 11.38 -5.60
N ILE A 11 9.37 12.08 -5.17
CA ILE A 11 9.03 13.44 -5.58
C ILE A 11 9.03 14.34 -4.33
N PRO A 12 10.20 14.88 -3.91
CA PRO A 12 10.33 15.58 -2.63
C PRO A 12 9.43 16.80 -2.52
N GLY A 13 9.30 17.57 -3.61
CA GLY A 13 8.46 18.78 -3.65
C GLY A 13 6.96 18.53 -3.48
N GLU A 14 6.52 17.28 -3.65
CA GLU A 14 5.12 16.85 -3.44
C GLU A 14 4.98 15.92 -2.23
N ASN A 15 6.06 15.60 -1.53
CA ASN A 15 6.11 14.64 -0.45
C ASN A 15 5.56 13.26 -0.86
N LYS A 16 5.85 12.82 -2.09
CA LYS A 16 5.28 11.62 -2.71
C LYS A 16 6.34 10.62 -3.12
N ILE A 17 5.94 9.38 -3.10
CA ILE A 17 6.64 8.27 -3.76
C ILE A 17 5.63 7.62 -4.71
N VAL A 18 6.04 7.43 -5.95
CA VAL A 18 5.26 6.71 -6.96
C VAL A 18 6.07 5.57 -7.54
N GLY A 19 5.39 4.58 -8.08
CA GLY A 19 6.08 3.47 -8.72
C GLY A 19 5.14 2.36 -9.16
N TYR A 20 5.76 1.24 -9.54
CA TYR A 20 5.02 0.02 -9.84
C TYR A 20 5.82 -1.22 -9.46
N THR A 21 5.12 -2.33 -9.33
CA THR A 21 5.71 -3.66 -9.26
C THR A 21 4.99 -4.60 -10.23
N THR A 22 5.75 -5.50 -10.85
CA THR A 22 5.22 -6.60 -11.66
C THR A 22 5.09 -7.90 -10.87
N ARG A 23 5.44 -7.88 -9.57
CA ARG A 23 5.39 -9.07 -8.72
C ARG A 23 3.95 -9.54 -8.53
N ASN A 24 3.74 -10.82 -8.79
CA ASN A 24 2.44 -11.47 -8.64
C ASN A 24 2.63 -12.97 -8.31
N SER A 25 1.55 -13.63 -7.93
CA SER A 25 1.55 -15.06 -7.61
C SER A 25 1.22 -15.97 -8.82
N GLY A 26 1.08 -15.39 -10.01
CA GLY A 26 0.72 -16.09 -11.25
C GLY A 26 -0.72 -15.82 -11.69
N GLY A 27 -1.07 -16.29 -12.88
CA GLY A 27 -2.42 -16.14 -13.44
C GLY A 27 -2.79 -14.74 -13.93
N VAL A 28 -1.82 -13.84 -14.08
CA VAL A 28 -2.02 -12.46 -14.56
C VAL A 28 -1.50 -12.31 -16.00
N PRO A 29 -1.99 -11.30 -16.75
CA PRO A 29 -1.45 -10.95 -18.06
C PRO A 29 0.05 -10.63 -18.04
N ALA A 30 0.74 -10.79 -19.17
CA ALA A 30 2.19 -10.55 -19.27
C ALA A 30 2.58 -9.08 -18.99
N ASN A 31 1.67 -8.15 -19.24
CA ASN A 31 1.85 -6.71 -18.99
C ASN A 31 1.36 -6.26 -17.62
N PHE A 32 1.08 -7.18 -16.70
CA PHE A 32 0.59 -6.85 -15.37
C PHE A 32 1.53 -5.92 -14.62
N LYS A 33 0.98 -4.83 -14.11
CA LYS A 33 1.64 -3.92 -13.18
C LYS A 33 0.66 -3.52 -12.08
N ASN A 34 1.16 -3.43 -10.87
CA ASN A 34 0.47 -2.79 -9.77
C ASN A 34 1.18 -1.46 -9.51
N TYR A 35 0.56 -0.38 -9.96
CA TYR A 35 1.02 0.99 -9.72
C TYR A 35 0.64 1.42 -8.31
N PHE A 36 1.45 2.27 -7.71
CA PHE A 36 1.17 2.81 -6.37
C PHE A 36 1.59 4.26 -6.26
N VAL A 37 0.94 4.95 -5.35
CA VAL A 37 1.31 6.28 -4.86
C VAL A 37 1.28 6.28 -3.33
N ILE A 38 2.28 6.89 -2.72
CA ILE A 38 2.35 7.13 -1.28
C ILE A 38 2.56 8.63 -1.10
N GLU A 39 1.66 9.29 -0.38
CA GLU A 39 1.75 10.72 -0.05
C GLU A 39 1.94 10.89 1.44
N PHE A 40 2.86 11.77 1.84
CA PHE A 40 3.17 12.05 3.24
C PHE A 40 2.74 13.47 3.60
N ASP A 41 2.31 13.66 4.84
CA ASP A 41 1.92 14.96 5.39
C ASP A 41 3.10 15.86 5.78
N LYS A 42 4.34 15.36 5.62
CA LYS A 42 5.59 16.07 5.94
C LYS A 42 6.62 16.04 4.82
N PRO A 43 7.39 17.11 4.67
CA PRO A 43 8.49 17.13 3.73
C PRO A 43 9.60 16.17 4.14
N PHE A 44 10.24 15.59 3.13
CA PHE A 44 11.42 14.76 3.32
C PHE A 44 12.63 15.64 3.69
N THR A 45 13.48 15.11 4.54
CA THR A 45 14.78 15.70 4.91
C THR A 45 15.96 14.86 4.45
N TYR A 46 15.68 13.68 3.93
CA TYR A 46 16.64 12.76 3.35
C TYR A 46 15.92 11.88 2.33
N GLU A 47 16.55 11.68 1.17
CA GLU A 47 16.08 10.81 0.11
C GLU A 47 17.23 9.98 -0.46
N ALA A 48 17.01 8.69 -0.57
CA ALA A 48 17.86 7.76 -1.27
C ALA A 48 17.00 6.70 -1.95
N THR A 49 17.50 6.14 -3.02
CA THR A 49 16.92 4.98 -3.66
C THR A 49 17.93 3.85 -3.71
N PHE A 50 17.45 2.64 -3.92
CA PHE A 50 18.29 1.50 -4.19
C PHE A 50 17.69 0.66 -5.32
N SER A 51 18.55 -0.05 -6.01
CA SER A 51 18.14 -1.04 -7.01
C SER A 51 19.04 -2.26 -6.92
N ASN A 52 18.48 -3.40 -7.32
CA ASN A 52 19.21 -4.63 -7.43
C ASN A 52 18.64 -5.46 -8.58
N ASP A 53 19.49 -5.86 -9.51
CA ASP A 53 19.19 -6.71 -10.65
C ASP A 53 19.40 -8.21 -10.34
N VAL A 54 19.95 -8.52 -9.16
CA VAL A 54 20.31 -9.88 -8.78
C VAL A 54 19.12 -10.59 -8.12
N GLN A 55 18.82 -11.79 -8.58
CA GLN A 55 17.93 -12.71 -7.87
C GLN A 55 18.57 -13.08 -6.53
N PRO A 56 17.77 -13.25 -5.45
CA PRO A 56 18.33 -13.71 -4.19
C PRO A 56 18.94 -15.10 -4.37
N GLU A 57 20.28 -15.17 -4.27
CA GLU A 57 21.01 -16.45 -4.31
C GLU A 57 21.09 -17.10 -2.92
N LYS A 58 20.83 -16.32 -1.87
CA LYS A 58 20.90 -16.81 -0.49
C LYS A 58 19.60 -17.49 -0.08
N PRO A 59 19.68 -18.57 0.71
CA PRO A 59 18.50 -19.28 1.22
C PRO A 59 17.54 -18.39 2.02
N ASP A 60 18.05 -17.33 2.68
CA ASP A 60 17.28 -16.35 3.44
C ASP A 60 16.64 -15.25 2.55
N GLY A 61 16.87 -15.30 1.24
CA GLY A 61 16.35 -14.30 0.30
C GLY A 61 17.02 -12.93 0.40
N SER A 62 18.06 -12.78 1.20
CA SER A 62 18.74 -11.49 1.37
C SER A 62 19.60 -11.15 0.14
N VAL A 63 19.54 -9.90 -0.28
CA VAL A 63 20.33 -9.35 -1.38
C VAL A 63 21.02 -8.09 -0.89
N PRO A 64 22.35 -7.95 -1.12
CA PRO A 64 23.03 -6.71 -0.79
C PRO A 64 22.45 -5.54 -1.56
N VAL A 65 22.14 -4.45 -0.88
CA VAL A 65 21.67 -3.21 -1.51
C VAL A 65 22.62 -2.08 -1.19
N THR A 66 22.86 -1.22 -2.17
CA THR A 66 23.61 0.02 -1.99
C THR A 66 22.66 1.18 -2.16
N LEU A 67 22.55 2.03 -1.14
CA LEU A 67 21.78 3.26 -1.21
C LEU A 67 22.46 4.24 -2.16
N LYS A 68 21.66 4.84 -3.03
CA LYS A 68 22.07 5.88 -3.96
C LYS A 68 21.44 7.20 -3.51
N GLU A 69 22.17 7.92 -2.66
CA GLU A 69 21.74 9.22 -2.12
C GLU A 69 21.55 10.22 -3.26
N GLY A 70 20.49 11.05 -3.16
CA GLY A 70 20.13 12.04 -4.17
C GLY A 70 19.67 11.48 -5.52
N LYS A 71 19.71 10.16 -5.73
CA LYS A 71 19.07 9.53 -6.88
C LYS A 71 17.61 9.26 -6.55
N LEU A 72 16.71 9.95 -7.22
CA LEU A 72 15.28 9.97 -6.90
C LEU A 72 14.46 8.93 -7.67
N GLU A 73 15.05 8.28 -8.68
CA GLU A 73 14.33 7.32 -9.52
C GLU A 73 15.20 6.10 -9.83
N GLN A 74 14.59 4.92 -9.72
CA GLN A 74 15.20 3.63 -10.07
C GLN A 74 14.16 2.75 -10.75
N THR A 75 14.63 2.01 -11.76
CA THR A 75 13.87 0.91 -12.38
C THR A 75 14.81 -0.26 -12.50
N ASP A 76 14.43 -1.41 -11.92
CA ASP A 76 15.26 -2.61 -11.88
C ASP A 76 14.41 -3.81 -11.45
N PHE A 77 15.04 -4.98 -11.30
CA PHE A 77 14.35 -6.17 -10.79
C PHE A 77 13.78 -5.94 -9.38
N HIS A 78 14.58 -5.36 -8.49
CA HIS A 78 14.13 -4.89 -7.16
C HIS A 78 14.53 -3.43 -6.97
N THR A 79 13.58 -2.61 -6.61
CA THR A 79 13.82 -1.19 -6.29
C THR A 79 13.16 -0.81 -4.98
N GLY A 80 13.68 0.21 -4.35
CA GLY A 80 13.07 0.81 -3.18
C GLY A 80 13.56 2.22 -2.92
N ALA A 81 12.90 2.88 -1.99
CA ALA A 81 13.28 4.22 -1.53
C ALA A 81 13.44 4.24 -0.01
N VAL A 82 14.35 5.06 0.44
CA VAL A 82 14.54 5.41 1.86
C VAL A 82 14.34 6.91 1.97
N ILE A 83 13.42 7.31 2.82
CA ILE A 83 13.11 8.72 3.10
C ILE A 83 13.28 8.99 4.58
N GLY A 84 13.74 10.18 4.91
CA GLY A 84 13.91 10.63 6.28
C GLY A 84 13.01 11.83 6.60
N PHE A 85 12.63 11.95 7.86
CA PHE A 85 11.85 13.05 8.39
C PHE A 85 12.53 13.64 9.62
N LYS A 86 12.49 14.96 9.76
CA LYS A 86 12.88 15.63 10.99
C LYS A 86 11.66 15.69 11.92
N THR A 87 11.69 14.89 12.98
CA THR A 87 10.58 14.78 13.93
C THR A 87 11.02 15.08 15.36
N LYS A 88 10.07 15.46 16.21
CA LYS A 88 10.22 15.57 17.67
C LYS A 88 9.61 14.34 18.35
N LYS A 89 9.96 14.12 19.61
CA LYS A 89 9.36 13.03 20.41
C LYS A 89 7.83 13.14 20.43
N GLY A 90 7.16 12.08 20.04
CA GLY A 90 5.68 12.01 20.00
C GLY A 90 5.05 12.59 18.74
N GLU A 91 5.82 13.13 17.81
CA GLU A 91 5.32 13.62 16.55
C GLU A 91 5.02 12.45 15.58
N VAL A 92 3.85 12.49 14.95
CA VAL A 92 3.38 11.46 14.01
C VAL A 92 3.57 11.96 12.59
N VAL A 93 3.97 11.08 11.70
CA VAL A 93 3.97 11.30 10.26
C VAL A 93 2.90 10.40 9.67
N HIS A 94 1.96 10.97 8.92
CA HIS A 94 0.92 10.21 8.24
C HIS A 94 1.31 9.92 6.79
N ALA A 95 1.00 8.72 6.35
CA ALA A 95 1.12 8.32 4.96
C ALA A 95 -0.25 7.91 4.42
N ARG A 96 -0.59 8.37 3.23
CA ARG A 96 -1.75 7.94 2.45
C ARG A 96 -1.25 7.10 1.29
N VAL A 97 -1.87 5.95 1.07
CA VAL A 97 -1.45 5.00 0.04
C VAL A 97 -2.63 4.64 -0.83
N ALA A 98 -2.42 4.68 -2.14
CA ALA A 98 -3.35 4.12 -3.10
C ALA A 98 -2.62 3.30 -4.16
N SER A 99 -3.32 2.39 -4.80
CA SER A 99 -2.80 1.57 -5.88
C SER A 99 -3.80 1.47 -7.03
N SER A 100 -3.29 1.11 -8.20
CA SER A 100 -4.09 0.86 -9.41
C SER A 100 -3.46 -0.25 -10.24
N PHE A 101 -4.29 -1.01 -10.94
CA PHE A 101 -3.84 -1.96 -11.97
C PHE A 101 -3.91 -1.36 -13.39
N ILE A 102 -4.39 -0.11 -13.52
CA ILE A 102 -4.62 0.57 -14.78
C ILE A 102 -3.42 1.44 -15.16
N SER A 103 -3.12 2.45 -14.32
CA SER A 103 -2.04 3.40 -14.60
C SER A 103 -1.56 4.13 -13.34
N PRO A 104 -0.39 4.82 -13.41
CA PRO A 104 0.06 5.72 -12.32
C PRO A 104 -0.93 6.84 -12.03
N GLU A 105 -1.54 7.42 -13.08
CA GLU A 105 -2.51 8.51 -12.96
C GLU A 105 -3.76 8.01 -12.23
N GLN A 106 -4.19 6.79 -12.53
CA GLN A 106 -5.31 6.17 -11.84
C GLN A 106 -5.01 5.92 -10.36
N ALA A 107 -3.80 5.50 -10.00
CA ALA A 107 -3.40 5.38 -8.60
C ALA A 107 -3.50 6.73 -7.86
N ILE A 108 -3.12 7.84 -8.52
CA ILE A 108 -3.26 9.19 -7.97
C ILE A 108 -4.74 9.58 -7.85
N GLN A 109 -5.58 9.19 -8.82
CA GLN A 109 -7.02 9.42 -8.76
C GLN A 109 -7.65 8.64 -7.59
N ASN A 110 -7.29 7.39 -7.41
CA ASN A 110 -7.76 6.54 -6.32
C ASN A 110 -7.37 7.11 -4.94
N LEU A 111 -6.22 7.79 -4.84
CA LEU A 111 -5.83 8.45 -3.59
C LEU A 111 -6.82 9.53 -3.15
N LYS A 112 -7.55 10.16 -4.08
CA LYS A 112 -8.58 11.17 -3.80
C LYS A 112 -9.80 10.61 -3.09
N GLU A 113 -10.03 9.28 -3.11
CA GLU A 113 -11.11 8.62 -2.36
C GLU A 113 -11.00 8.87 -0.85
N LEU A 114 -9.77 9.07 -0.35
CA LEU A 114 -9.55 9.39 1.06
C LEU A 114 -9.99 10.81 1.44
N GLY A 115 -10.18 11.69 0.44
CA GLY A 115 -10.55 13.08 0.66
C GLY A 115 -9.55 13.83 1.55
N GLY A 116 -10.07 14.77 2.33
CA GLY A 116 -9.29 15.51 3.35
C GLY A 116 -9.40 14.94 4.76
N ASP A 117 -9.90 13.73 4.92
CA ASP A 117 -10.19 13.13 6.21
C ASP A 117 -8.91 12.87 7.01
N SER A 118 -8.97 13.07 8.33
CA SER A 118 -7.93 12.63 9.24
C SER A 118 -7.94 11.12 9.40
N PHE A 119 -6.84 10.57 9.93
CA PHE A 119 -6.75 9.14 10.22
C PHE A 119 -7.90 8.65 11.13
N GLU A 120 -8.24 9.42 12.15
CA GLU A 120 -9.31 9.09 13.10
C GLU A 120 -10.67 9.05 12.41
N VAL A 121 -10.94 9.99 11.51
CA VAL A 121 -12.18 10.01 10.71
C VAL A 121 -12.25 8.80 9.80
N LEU A 122 -11.16 8.44 9.13
CA LEU A 122 -11.10 7.24 8.28
C LEU A 122 -11.30 5.95 9.09
N VAL A 123 -10.71 5.87 10.28
CA VAL A 123 -10.93 4.73 11.21
C VAL A 123 -12.39 4.64 11.59
N GLN A 124 -13.04 5.77 11.90
CA GLN A 124 -14.46 5.76 12.26
C GLN A 124 -15.35 5.35 11.09
N LYS A 125 -15.12 5.92 9.90
CA LYS A 125 -15.84 5.52 8.67
C LYS A 125 -15.69 4.02 8.39
N GLY A 126 -14.50 3.47 8.55
CA GLY A 126 -14.27 2.03 8.40
C GLY A 126 -15.04 1.18 9.41
N LYS A 127 -15.10 1.62 10.69
CA LYS A 127 -15.91 0.95 11.71
C LYS A 127 -17.40 1.00 11.38
N ASP A 128 -17.90 2.16 10.97
CA ASP A 128 -19.31 2.35 10.66
C ASP A 128 -19.72 1.47 9.48
N ALA A 129 -18.93 1.45 8.41
CA ALA A 129 -19.18 0.60 7.24
C ALA A 129 -19.20 -0.89 7.60
N TRP A 130 -18.26 -1.35 8.43
CA TRP A 130 -18.25 -2.74 8.87
C TRP A 130 -19.39 -3.06 9.84
N ASN A 131 -19.74 -2.16 10.75
CA ASN A 131 -20.85 -2.34 11.67
C ASN A 131 -22.19 -2.38 10.94
N GLU A 132 -22.37 -1.57 9.89
CA GLU A 132 -23.57 -1.64 9.04
C GLU A 132 -23.77 -3.03 8.40
N VAL A 133 -22.67 -3.64 7.96
CA VAL A 133 -22.71 -4.94 7.28
C VAL A 133 -22.80 -6.09 8.27
N LEU A 134 -21.97 -6.09 9.33
CA LEU A 134 -21.93 -7.16 10.33
C LEU A 134 -23.16 -7.13 11.25
N GLY A 135 -23.68 -5.94 11.53
CA GLY A 135 -24.88 -5.75 12.36
C GLY A 135 -26.21 -6.19 11.71
N LYS A 136 -26.17 -6.66 10.45
CA LYS A 136 -27.33 -7.31 9.83
C LYS A 136 -27.67 -8.67 10.45
N VAL A 137 -26.74 -9.23 11.20
CA VAL A 137 -26.94 -10.48 11.93
C VAL A 137 -26.62 -10.21 13.40
N GLU A 138 -27.64 -10.25 14.21
CA GLU A 138 -27.53 -10.15 15.66
C GLU A 138 -27.67 -11.55 16.27
N VAL A 139 -26.80 -11.88 17.20
CA VAL A 139 -26.81 -13.17 17.92
C VAL A 139 -26.91 -12.89 19.42
N GLU A 140 -27.71 -13.68 20.09
CA GLU A 140 -27.91 -13.61 21.55
C GLU A 140 -27.49 -14.92 22.21
N GLY A 141 -27.04 -14.82 23.46
CA GLY A 141 -26.58 -15.98 24.24
C GLY A 141 -25.17 -16.43 23.82
N GLY A 142 -24.47 -17.04 24.73
CA GLY A 142 -23.11 -17.51 24.51
C GLY A 142 -22.03 -16.67 25.20
N THR A 143 -20.78 -17.11 25.05
CA THR A 143 -19.61 -16.47 25.64
C THR A 143 -19.02 -15.41 24.69
N LEU A 144 -18.19 -14.50 25.22
CA LEU A 144 -17.47 -13.52 24.42
C LEU A 144 -16.63 -14.15 23.30
N ASP A 145 -16.03 -15.32 23.54
CA ASP A 145 -15.22 -16.00 22.54
C ASP A 145 -16.07 -16.62 21.42
N GLN A 146 -17.30 -17.04 21.74
CA GLN A 146 -18.27 -17.47 20.72
C GLN A 146 -18.69 -16.29 19.83
N TYR A 147 -18.96 -15.11 20.40
CA TYR A 147 -19.23 -13.89 19.64
C TYR A 147 -18.06 -13.52 18.73
N ARG A 148 -16.83 -13.50 19.27
CA ARG A 148 -15.62 -13.22 18.48
C ARG A 148 -15.45 -14.18 17.33
N THR A 149 -15.65 -15.47 17.56
CA THR A 149 -15.57 -16.50 16.53
C THR A 149 -16.63 -16.28 15.46
N PHE A 150 -17.89 -16.08 15.86
CA PHE A 150 -18.99 -15.85 14.93
C PHE A 150 -18.73 -14.65 14.03
N TYR A 151 -18.48 -13.47 14.62
CA TYR A 151 -18.28 -12.24 13.83
C TYR A 151 -16.97 -12.26 13.02
N SER A 152 -15.94 -12.95 13.49
CA SER A 152 -14.72 -13.16 12.69
C SER A 152 -14.98 -14.04 11.46
N CYS A 153 -15.80 -15.06 11.58
CA CYS A 153 -16.21 -15.92 10.45
C CYS A 153 -17.10 -15.14 9.48
N LEU A 154 -18.07 -14.37 9.99
CA LEU A 154 -18.94 -13.54 9.17
C LEU A 154 -18.12 -12.47 8.40
N TYR A 155 -17.21 -11.78 9.08
CA TYR A 155 -16.27 -10.82 8.45
C TYR A 155 -15.49 -11.49 7.30
N ARG A 156 -14.91 -12.67 7.53
CA ARG A 156 -14.14 -13.38 6.52
C ARG A 156 -14.98 -13.80 5.31
N SER A 157 -16.23 -14.20 5.53
CA SER A 157 -17.13 -14.57 4.44
C SER A 157 -17.49 -13.39 3.54
N LEU A 158 -17.39 -12.16 4.05
CA LEU A 158 -17.69 -10.93 3.34
C LEU A 158 -16.47 -10.30 2.64
N LEU A 159 -15.27 -10.89 2.78
CA LEU A 159 -14.07 -10.42 2.07
C LEU A 159 -14.09 -10.78 0.57
N PHE A 160 -14.96 -11.66 0.14
CA PHE A 160 -15.16 -12.06 -1.25
C PHE A 160 -16.66 -12.14 -1.57
N PRO A 161 -17.05 -11.86 -2.83
CA PRO A 161 -16.24 -11.38 -3.97
C PRO A 161 -15.77 -9.93 -3.80
N ARG A 162 -14.67 -9.58 -4.48
CA ARG A 162 -14.15 -8.20 -4.55
C ARG A 162 -14.60 -7.51 -5.81
N LYS A 163 -14.74 -6.19 -5.75
CA LYS A 163 -14.90 -5.35 -6.91
C LYS A 163 -13.54 -5.15 -7.59
N PHE A 164 -13.48 -5.31 -8.91
CA PHE A 164 -12.26 -5.14 -9.72
C PHE A 164 -12.40 -3.96 -10.69
N TYR A 165 -13.12 -2.93 -10.29
CA TYR A 165 -13.17 -1.67 -11.01
C TYR A 165 -12.63 -0.54 -10.13
N GLU A 166 -12.14 0.48 -10.77
CA GLU A 166 -11.58 1.67 -10.16
C GLU A 166 -12.46 2.87 -10.51
N LEU A 167 -12.32 3.99 -9.80
CA LEU A 167 -13.06 5.22 -10.08
C LEU A 167 -12.66 5.81 -11.43
N ASP A 168 -13.64 6.32 -12.17
CA ASP A 168 -13.44 7.10 -13.41
C ASP A 168 -13.10 8.56 -13.09
#